data_b11f5408350211062e94b38ba8add6ed
#
_entry.id   b11f5408350211062e94b38ba8add6ed
#
_cell.length_a   1.000
_cell.length_b   1.000
_cell.length_c   1.000
_cell.angle_alpha   90.00
_cell.angle_beta   90.00
_cell.angle_gamma   90.00
#
_symmetry.space_group_name_H-M   'P 1'
#
loop_
_entity.id
_entity.type
_entity.pdbx_description
1 polymer ?
#
loop_
_entity_poly.entity_id
_entity_poly.type
_entity_poly.pdbx_seq_one_letter_code
_entity_poly.pdbx_strand_id
1 'polypeptide(L)'
;MIVDLVSPSGEERRDYVVELGRGVVVDEIESGVVGMSAGETKEIAFELMGDEQQAVTLTVKEIKEKKLPEIDDELARSASEFETLAELRSDIETRLLEQISEEVEAQFRSDAIDALVDASKVNAGGPLVEARTRELLRGLAQQVESRGVQLETYLAMTGQSPEQLISRLEDEARRSVGRELVLEAAADKLGIQVGDEEVEALVREQADLLEENADETLERLRESGRFETLREDMRLRNALDRVVAEVKRIPRELADAREAIWTPEKEKQQTETKLWTPGSQGA
;
A
#
# COMPACT_ATOMS: atom_id res chain seq x y z
N MET A 1 17.52 12.10 -25.07
CA MET A 1 18.16 11.68 -26.33
C MET A 1 17.13 11.01 -27.21
N ILE A 2 17.28 11.11 -28.55
CA ILE A 2 16.49 10.33 -29.50
C ILE A 2 17.37 9.21 -30.02
N VAL A 3 16.90 7.95 -29.87
CA VAL A 3 17.68 6.77 -30.22
C VAL A 3 16.88 5.80 -31.08
N ASP A 4 17.55 5.03 -31.91
CA ASP A 4 16.99 3.84 -32.55
C ASP A 4 17.49 2.60 -31.79
N LEU A 5 16.58 1.69 -31.52
CA LEU A 5 16.84 0.44 -30.80
C LEU A 5 16.56 -0.73 -31.77
N VAL A 6 17.49 -1.66 -31.87
CA VAL A 6 17.35 -2.87 -32.65
C VAL A 6 17.63 -4.06 -31.75
N SER A 7 16.62 -4.92 -31.56
CA SER A 7 16.79 -6.16 -30.80
C SER A 7 17.47 -7.26 -31.63
N PRO A 8 18.06 -8.27 -31.02
CA PRO A 8 18.63 -9.42 -31.74
C PRO A 8 17.59 -10.20 -32.56
N SER A 9 16.32 -10.11 -32.17
CA SER A 9 15.18 -10.69 -32.93
C SER A 9 14.83 -9.92 -34.20
N GLY A 10 15.46 -8.75 -34.46
CA GLY A 10 15.19 -7.90 -35.61
C GLY A 10 14.04 -6.90 -35.41
N GLU A 11 13.50 -6.79 -34.21
CA GLU A 11 12.54 -5.73 -33.89
C GLU A 11 13.26 -4.37 -33.81
N GLU A 12 12.79 -3.41 -34.59
CA GLU A 12 13.31 -2.05 -34.63
C GLU A 12 12.31 -1.09 -33.96
N ARG A 13 12.80 -0.30 -33.00
CA ARG A 13 12.09 0.88 -32.47
C ARG A 13 12.87 2.11 -32.84
N ARG A 14 12.29 2.91 -33.77
CA ARG A 14 12.90 4.14 -34.25
C ARG A 14 12.39 5.36 -33.51
N ASP A 15 13.24 6.36 -33.39
CA ASP A 15 12.94 7.67 -32.79
C ASP A 15 12.44 7.55 -31.32
N TYR A 16 12.97 6.57 -30.59
CA TYR A 16 12.62 6.39 -29.19
C TYR A 16 13.29 7.47 -28.32
N VAL A 17 12.50 8.16 -27.51
CA VAL A 17 12.99 9.23 -26.63
C VAL A 17 13.43 8.64 -25.31
N VAL A 18 14.73 8.68 -25.05
CA VAL A 18 15.32 8.30 -23.74
C VAL A 18 15.66 9.56 -22.97
N GLU A 19 15.07 9.71 -21.79
CA GLU A 19 15.43 10.75 -20.81
C GLU A 19 16.31 10.10 -19.73
N LEU A 20 17.61 10.46 -19.72
CA LEU A 20 18.57 9.91 -18.77
C LEU A 20 18.26 10.38 -17.34
N GLY A 21 18.41 9.48 -16.37
CA GLY A 21 18.19 9.75 -14.95
C GLY A 21 16.73 9.67 -14.50
N ARG A 22 15.83 9.20 -15.37
CA ARG A 22 14.39 9.06 -15.04
C ARG A 22 13.96 7.63 -14.70
N GLY A 23 14.86 6.66 -14.89
CA GLY A 23 14.57 5.24 -14.64
C GLY A 23 13.47 4.66 -15.54
N VAL A 24 13.26 5.22 -16.73
CA VAL A 24 12.25 4.73 -17.69
C VAL A 24 12.77 3.56 -18.51
N VAL A 25 14.08 3.45 -18.63
CA VAL A 25 14.78 2.34 -19.27
C VAL A 25 15.65 1.64 -18.22
N VAL A 26 16.03 0.40 -18.48
CA VAL A 26 16.88 -0.37 -17.57
C VAL A 26 18.24 0.31 -17.37
N ASP A 27 18.79 0.22 -16.17
CA ASP A 27 19.98 0.95 -15.74
C ASP A 27 21.20 0.66 -16.62
N GLU A 28 21.32 -0.54 -17.18
CA GLU A 28 22.39 -0.94 -18.09
C GLU A 28 22.31 -0.17 -19.40
N ILE A 29 21.11 0.11 -19.90
CA ILE A 29 20.90 0.92 -21.12
C ILE A 29 21.24 2.38 -20.81
N GLU A 30 20.75 2.93 -19.67
CA GLU A 30 21.10 4.30 -19.27
C GLU A 30 22.61 4.48 -19.12
N SER A 31 23.27 3.56 -18.41
CA SER A 31 24.73 3.58 -18.22
C SER A 31 25.51 3.40 -19.53
N GLY A 32 25.00 2.54 -20.40
CA GLY A 32 25.60 2.25 -21.69
C GLY A 32 25.61 3.42 -22.67
N VAL A 33 24.62 4.30 -22.54
CA VAL A 33 24.41 5.47 -23.41
C VAL A 33 25.19 6.69 -22.90
N VAL A 34 25.55 6.74 -21.63
CA VAL A 34 26.33 7.85 -21.07
C VAL A 34 27.70 7.92 -21.75
N GLY A 35 28.02 9.10 -22.29
CA GLY A 35 29.28 9.38 -23.02
C GLY A 35 29.23 9.10 -24.54
N MET A 36 28.13 8.59 -25.09
CA MET A 36 27.94 8.43 -26.53
C MET A 36 27.68 9.77 -27.23
N SER A 37 28.13 9.85 -28.46
CA SER A 37 27.94 11.00 -29.32
C SER A 37 26.79 10.74 -30.34
N ALA A 38 26.22 11.82 -30.90
CA ALA A 38 25.23 11.68 -31.95
C ALA A 38 25.80 10.96 -33.18
N GLY A 39 25.09 9.97 -33.70
CA GLY A 39 25.52 9.09 -34.78
C GLY A 39 26.28 7.84 -34.32
N GLU A 40 26.57 7.70 -33.03
CA GLU A 40 27.29 6.56 -32.49
C GLU A 40 26.35 5.39 -32.25
N THR A 41 26.83 4.19 -32.58
CA THR A 41 26.09 2.92 -32.36
C THR A 41 26.86 2.05 -31.38
N LYS A 42 26.16 1.49 -30.42
CA LYS A 42 26.73 0.60 -29.40
C LYS A 42 25.77 -0.57 -29.11
N GLU A 43 26.33 -1.75 -28.94
CA GLU A 43 25.61 -2.90 -28.43
C GLU A 43 25.68 -2.91 -26.91
N ILE A 44 24.51 -2.95 -26.25
CA ILE A 44 24.36 -2.91 -24.81
C ILE A 44 23.67 -4.19 -24.39
N ALA A 45 24.35 -4.96 -23.53
CA ALA A 45 23.77 -6.14 -22.88
C ALA A 45 23.04 -5.71 -21.60
N PHE A 46 21.88 -6.30 -21.34
CA PHE A 46 21.11 -6.08 -20.13
C PHE A 46 20.43 -7.39 -19.70
N GLU A 47 20.10 -7.50 -18.43
CA GLU A 47 19.40 -8.64 -17.88
C GLU A 47 17.91 -8.34 -17.72
N LEU A 48 17.06 -9.17 -18.33
CA LEU A 48 15.62 -9.18 -18.06
C LEU A 48 15.32 -10.18 -16.92
N MET A 49 14.22 -9.97 -16.20
CA MET A 49 13.77 -10.88 -15.13
C MET A 49 13.81 -12.34 -15.61
N GLY A 50 14.74 -13.15 -15.08
CA GLY A 50 14.83 -14.58 -15.39
C GLY A 50 16.18 -15.06 -15.92
N ASP A 51 17.30 -14.39 -15.65
CA ASP A 51 18.67 -14.79 -16.04
C ASP A 51 18.93 -14.88 -17.57
N GLU A 52 18.03 -14.36 -18.42
CA GLU A 52 18.30 -14.25 -19.86
C GLU A 52 19.03 -12.95 -20.17
N GLN A 53 20.30 -13.06 -20.53
CA GLN A 53 21.06 -11.94 -21.09
C GLN A 53 20.51 -11.59 -22.46
N GLN A 54 20.00 -10.39 -22.60
CA GLN A 54 19.60 -9.82 -23.89
C GLN A 54 20.56 -8.70 -24.26
N ALA A 55 20.71 -8.47 -25.55
CA ALA A 55 21.50 -7.36 -26.08
C ALA A 55 20.61 -6.50 -26.98
N VAL A 56 20.83 -5.20 -26.99
CA VAL A 56 20.18 -4.28 -27.90
C VAL A 56 21.23 -3.42 -28.60
N THR A 57 21.11 -3.29 -29.90
CA THR A 57 21.94 -2.33 -30.64
C THR A 57 21.25 -0.98 -30.61
N LEU A 58 21.89 -0.02 -29.96
CA LEU A 58 21.38 1.35 -29.78
C LEU A 58 22.19 2.32 -30.62
N THR A 59 21.50 3.12 -31.45
CA THR A 59 22.09 4.20 -32.23
C THR A 59 21.56 5.54 -31.74
N VAL A 60 22.43 6.43 -31.31
CA VAL A 60 22.05 7.79 -30.88
C VAL A 60 21.84 8.68 -32.11
N LYS A 61 20.62 9.16 -32.32
CA LYS A 61 20.31 10.10 -33.40
C LYS A 61 20.56 11.55 -33.03
N GLU A 62 19.96 11.96 -31.91
CA GLU A 62 20.05 13.34 -31.42
C GLU A 62 20.22 13.37 -29.92
N ILE A 63 21.07 14.28 -29.49
CA ILE A 63 21.23 14.60 -28.05
C ILE A 63 20.60 15.98 -27.84
N LYS A 64 19.56 16.03 -26.98
CA LYS A 64 18.86 17.26 -26.61
C LYS A 64 19.04 17.53 -25.13
N GLU A 65 19.30 18.77 -24.78
CA GLU A 65 19.28 19.22 -23.41
C GLU A 65 17.85 19.63 -23.04
N LYS A 66 17.33 19.10 -21.93
CA LYS A 66 16.04 19.50 -21.39
C LYS A 66 16.21 20.83 -20.66
N LYS A 67 15.71 21.91 -21.24
CA LYS A 67 15.63 23.20 -20.55
C LYS A 67 14.31 23.26 -19.80
N LEU A 68 14.38 23.28 -18.49
CA LEU A 68 13.22 23.51 -17.65
C LEU A 68 12.92 25.02 -17.63
N PRO A 69 11.64 25.43 -17.61
CA PRO A 69 11.27 26.82 -17.38
C PRO A 69 11.72 27.27 -15.98
N GLU A 70 11.83 28.57 -15.79
CA GLU A 70 12.04 29.14 -14.46
C GLU A 70 10.83 28.86 -13.58
N ILE A 71 11.08 28.70 -12.27
CA ILE A 71 10.02 28.46 -11.29
C ILE A 71 9.50 29.84 -10.86
N ASP A 72 8.58 30.38 -11.64
CA ASP A 72 8.00 31.70 -11.48
C ASP A 72 6.47 31.69 -11.65
N ASP A 73 5.86 32.87 -11.67
CA ASP A 73 4.41 33.01 -11.83
C ASP A 73 3.92 32.59 -13.25
N GLU A 74 4.80 32.61 -14.26
CA GLU A 74 4.45 32.12 -15.60
C GLU A 74 4.29 30.59 -15.61
N LEU A 75 5.16 29.89 -14.87
CA LEU A 75 5.02 28.45 -14.65
C LEU A 75 3.70 28.15 -13.92
N ALA A 76 3.35 28.91 -12.88
CA ALA A 76 2.11 28.70 -12.14
C ALA A 76 0.89 28.81 -13.07
N ARG A 77 0.81 29.86 -13.87
CA ARG A 77 -0.30 30.07 -14.83
C ARG A 77 -0.36 29.02 -15.94
N SER A 78 0.80 28.48 -16.35
CA SER A 78 0.84 27.50 -17.44
C SER A 78 0.55 26.06 -16.98
N ALA A 79 0.87 25.72 -15.72
CA ALA A 79 0.79 24.39 -15.18
C ALA A 79 -0.40 24.16 -14.22
N SER A 80 -1.10 25.23 -13.83
CA SER A 80 -2.19 25.18 -12.84
C SER A 80 -3.24 26.27 -13.09
N GLU A 81 -4.25 26.33 -12.25
CA GLU A 81 -5.29 27.38 -12.22
C GLU A 81 -4.89 28.63 -11.42
N PHE A 82 -3.69 28.65 -10.83
CA PHE A 82 -3.22 29.73 -9.97
C PHE A 82 -2.49 30.82 -10.77
N GLU A 83 -2.66 32.08 -10.34
CA GLU A 83 -2.03 33.23 -10.98
C GLU A 83 -0.57 33.43 -10.53
N THR A 84 -0.24 32.99 -9.33
CA THR A 84 1.09 33.18 -8.74
C THR A 84 1.71 31.88 -8.24
N LEU A 85 3.04 31.85 -8.25
CA LEU A 85 3.79 30.72 -7.67
C LEU A 85 3.54 30.56 -6.16
N ALA A 86 3.28 31.67 -5.46
CA ALA A 86 2.98 31.64 -4.03
C ALA A 86 1.65 30.92 -3.74
N GLU A 87 0.62 31.16 -4.55
CA GLU A 87 -0.67 30.47 -4.46
C GLU A 87 -0.54 28.99 -4.76
N LEU A 88 0.16 28.62 -5.85
CA LEU A 88 0.42 27.24 -6.22
C LEU A 88 1.17 26.49 -5.10
N ARG A 89 2.20 27.10 -4.51
CA ARG A 89 2.93 26.51 -3.38
C ARG A 89 2.05 26.32 -2.15
N SER A 90 1.23 27.30 -1.83
CA SER A 90 0.30 27.23 -0.68
C SER A 90 -0.74 26.13 -0.87
N ASP A 91 -1.27 25.96 -2.08
CA ASP A 91 -2.21 24.88 -2.39
C ASP A 91 -1.55 23.50 -2.27
N ILE A 92 -0.36 23.32 -2.86
CA ILE A 92 0.40 22.08 -2.76
C ILE A 92 0.73 21.76 -1.29
N GLU A 93 1.16 22.76 -0.51
CA GLU A 93 1.45 22.60 0.92
C GLU A 93 0.21 22.15 1.69
N THR A 94 -0.94 22.78 1.43
CA THR A 94 -2.21 22.42 2.07
C THR A 94 -2.61 20.99 1.74
N ARG A 95 -2.60 20.61 0.47
CA ARG A 95 -2.95 19.24 0.04
C ARG A 95 -1.99 18.19 0.62
N LEU A 96 -0.69 18.47 0.66
CA LEU A 96 0.30 17.57 1.25
C LEU A 96 0.10 17.42 2.76
N LEU A 97 -0.20 18.52 3.46
CA LEU A 97 -0.48 18.47 4.90
C LEU A 97 -1.77 17.69 5.20
N GLU A 98 -2.83 17.87 4.41
CA GLU A 98 -4.06 17.10 4.52
C GLU A 98 -3.78 15.60 4.29
N GLN A 99 -3.10 15.25 3.20
CA GLN A 99 -2.76 13.86 2.87
C GLN A 99 -1.91 13.21 3.98
N ILE A 100 -0.86 13.90 4.46
CA ILE A 100 -0.02 13.39 5.54
C ILE A 100 -0.83 13.25 6.83
N SER A 101 -1.72 14.19 7.13
CA SER A 101 -2.58 14.13 8.32
C SER A 101 -3.52 12.92 8.26
N GLU A 102 -4.12 12.65 7.13
CA GLU A 102 -4.98 11.47 6.92
C GLU A 102 -4.20 10.16 7.05
N GLU A 103 -3.00 10.09 6.46
CA GLU A 103 -2.14 8.91 6.54
C GLU A 103 -1.68 8.64 7.98
N VAL A 104 -1.25 9.69 8.70
CA VAL A 104 -0.86 9.60 10.12
C VAL A 104 -2.04 9.17 10.99
N GLU A 105 -3.24 9.71 10.75
CA GLU A 105 -4.44 9.32 11.48
C GLU A 105 -4.83 7.86 11.22
N ALA A 106 -4.76 7.41 9.97
CA ALA A 106 -5.04 6.02 9.59
C ALA A 106 -4.03 5.06 10.25
N GLN A 107 -2.74 5.40 10.24
CA GLN A 107 -1.71 4.62 10.90
C GLN A 107 -1.93 4.57 12.42
N PHE A 108 -2.22 5.72 13.05
CA PHE A 108 -2.49 5.79 14.47
C PHE A 108 -3.69 4.92 14.89
N ARG A 109 -4.75 4.90 14.09
CA ARG A 109 -5.92 4.02 14.30
C ARG A 109 -5.53 2.54 14.21
N SER A 110 -4.71 2.19 13.22
CA SER A 110 -4.20 0.83 13.05
C SER A 110 -3.34 0.40 14.25
N ASP A 111 -2.41 1.26 14.68
CA ASP A 111 -1.53 0.97 15.81
C ASP A 111 -2.30 0.88 17.14
N ALA A 112 -3.32 1.72 17.33
CA ALA A 112 -4.16 1.70 18.52
C ALA A 112 -4.94 0.40 18.67
N ILE A 113 -5.53 -0.10 17.56
CA ILE A 113 -6.23 -1.39 17.61
C ILE A 113 -5.28 -2.57 17.79
N ASP A 114 -4.09 -2.54 17.14
CA ASP A 114 -3.09 -3.59 17.33
C ASP A 114 -2.58 -3.64 18.77
N ALA A 115 -2.31 -2.49 19.37
CA ALA A 115 -1.94 -2.42 20.79
C ALA A 115 -3.06 -2.94 21.70
N LEU A 116 -4.32 -2.70 21.35
CA LEU A 116 -5.46 -3.24 22.10
C LEU A 116 -5.57 -4.76 21.92
N VAL A 117 -5.33 -5.29 20.73
CA VAL A 117 -5.27 -6.75 20.48
C VAL A 117 -4.16 -7.39 21.29
N ASP A 118 -2.97 -6.83 21.29
CA ASP A 118 -1.81 -7.34 22.04
C ASP A 118 -2.03 -7.32 23.55
N ALA A 119 -2.71 -6.28 24.06
CA ALA A 119 -3.07 -6.18 25.46
C ALA A 119 -4.23 -7.12 25.87
N SER A 120 -4.93 -7.68 24.89
CA SER A 120 -6.10 -8.53 25.10
C SER A 120 -5.72 -10.01 25.03
N LYS A 121 -6.49 -10.85 25.74
CA LYS A 121 -6.30 -12.32 25.70
C LYS A 121 -7.16 -12.94 24.59
N VAL A 122 -6.97 -12.46 23.36
CA VAL A 122 -7.70 -12.96 22.20
C VAL A 122 -6.93 -14.11 21.55
N ASN A 123 -7.60 -15.23 21.36
CA ASN A 123 -7.08 -16.36 20.59
C ASN A 123 -7.80 -16.41 19.24
N ALA A 124 -7.30 -15.66 18.27
CA ALA A 124 -7.79 -15.73 16.91
C ALA A 124 -7.28 -17.02 16.24
N GLY A 125 -8.19 -17.97 15.97
CA GLY A 125 -7.83 -19.25 15.35
C GLY A 125 -9.05 -20.03 14.85
N GLY A 126 -8.78 -21.22 14.30
CA GLY A 126 -9.82 -22.15 13.86
C GLY A 126 -10.64 -21.66 12.67
N PRO A 127 -11.93 -22.03 12.57
CA PRO A 127 -12.75 -21.83 11.39
C PRO A 127 -12.89 -20.37 10.93
N LEU A 128 -12.80 -19.39 11.85
CA LEU A 128 -12.90 -17.96 11.51
C LEU A 128 -11.66 -17.52 10.71
N VAL A 129 -10.47 -17.89 11.16
CA VAL A 129 -9.23 -17.57 10.44
C VAL A 129 -9.20 -18.28 9.09
N GLU A 130 -9.61 -19.54 9.01
CA GLU A 130 -9.70 -20.28 7.76
C GLU A 130 -10.68 -19.65 6.76
N ALA A 131 -11.82 -19.16 7.25
CA ALA A 131 -12.80 -18.46 6.43
C ALA A 131 -12.24 -17.14 5.89
N ARG A 132 -11.60 -16.35 6.76
CA ARG A 132 -10.96 -15.08 6.39
C ARG A 132 -9.80 -15.29 5.43
N THR A 133 -8.96 -16.31 5.61
CA THR A 133 -7.88 -16.66 4.66
C THR A 133 -8.41 -16.95 3.27
N ARG A 134 -9.51 -17.71 3.17
CA ARG A 134 -10.16 -18.00 1.88
C ARG A 134 -10.75 -16.74 1.24
N GLU A 135 -11.26 -15.83 2.02
CA GLU A 135 -11.78 -14.54 1.56
C GLU A 135 -10.65 -13.67 1.00
N LEU A 136 -9.54 -13.52 1.76
CA LEU A 136 -8.36 -12.78 1.33
C LEU A 136 -7.76 -13.36 0.05
N LEU A 137 -7.66 -14.69 -0.05
CA LEU A 137 -7.16 -15.36 -1.27
C LEU A 137 -8.07 -15.08 -2.47
N ARG A 138 -9.40 -15.14 -2.28
CA ARG A 138 -10.36 -14.83 -3.35
C ARG A 138 -10.26 -13.36 -3.78
N GLY A 139 -10.16 -12.44 -2.82
CA GLY A 139 -9.98 -11.02 -3.10
C GLY A 139 -8.69 -10.74 -3.88
N LEU A 140 -7.58 -11.36 -3.49
CA LEU A 140 -6.31 -11.24 -4.21
C LEU A 140 -6.42 -11.78 -5.64
N ALA A 141 -7.02 -12.96 -5.82
CA ALA A 141 -7.21 -13.55 -7.14
C ALA A 141 -8.04 -12.61 -8.05
N GLN A 142 -9.16 -12.09 -7.56
CA GLN A 142 -9.98 -11.13 -8.30
C GLN A 142 -9.23 -9.83 -8.64
N GLN A 143 -8.42 -9.32 -7.71
CA GLN A 143 -7.63 -8.11 -7.94
C GLN A 143 -6.57 -8.32 -9.01
N VAL A 144 -5.91 -9.48 -9.02
CA VAL A 144 -4.88 -9.82 -10.02
C VAL A 144 -5.53 -10.06 -11.38
N GLU A 145 -6.65 -10.79 -11.43
CA GLU A 145 -7.42 -11.06 -12.66
C GLU A 145 -7.97 -9.77 -13.28
N SER A 146 -8.43 -8.81 -12.48
CA SER A 146 -8.91 -7.51 -12.98
C SER A 146 -7.83 -6.71 -13.70
N ARG A 147 -6.55 -7.01 -13.45
CA ARG A 147 -5.38 -6.44 -14.13
C ARG A 147 -4.92 -7.29 -15.32
N GLY A 148 -5.68 -8.35 -15.67
CA GLY A 148 -5.37 -9.23 -16.79
C GLY A 148 -4.27 -10.25 -16.52
N VAL A 149 -3.91 -10.48 -15.25
CA VAL A 149 -2.87 -11.42 -14.84
C VAL A 149 -3.51 -12.60 -14.11
N GLN A 150 -3.10 -13.82 -14.41
CA GLN A 150 -3.54 -15.00 -13.64
C GLN A 150 -2.73 -15.14 -12.35
N LEU A 151 -3.35 -15.73 -11.31
CA LEU A 151 -2.69 -15.88 -9.99
C LEU A 151 -1.38 -16.68 -10.08
N GLU A 152 -1.33 -17.71 -10.93
CA GLU A 152 -0.12 -18.50 -11.16
C GLU A 152 1.02 -17.65 -11.76
N THR A 153 0.68 -16.80 -12.73
CA THR A 153 1.65 -15.87 -13.33
C THR A 153 2.13 -14.84 -12.30
N TYR A 154 1.23 -14.32 -11.46
CA TYR A 154 1.59 -13.42 -10.35
C TYR A 154 2.57 -14.10 -9.39
N LEU A 155 2.32 -15.35 -8.99
CA LEU A 155 3.22 -16.11 -8.12
C LEU A 155 4.59 -16.33 -8.76
N ALA A 156 4.62 -16.66 -10.05
CA ALA A 156 5.87 -16.82 -10.80
C ALA A 156 6.67 -15.52 -10.88
N MET A 157 5.99 -14.38 -11.12
CA MET A 157 6.63 -13.06 -11.18
C MET A 157 7.17 -12.58 -9.81
N THR A 158 6.49 -12.95 -8.72
CA THR A 158 6.91 -12.56 -7.35
C THR A 158 7.86 -13.56 -6.72
N GLY A 159 8.12 -14.69 -7.36
CA GLY A 159 8.97 -15.78 -6.83
C GLY A 159 8.39 -16.43 -5.56
N GLN A 160 7.08 -16.29 -5.30
CA GLN A 160 6.42 -16.85 -4.13
C GLN A 160 5.82 -18.22 -4.44
N SER A 161 5.99 -19.18 -3.53
CA SER A 161 5.25 -20.44 -3.63
C SER A 161 3.80 -20.25 -3.14
N PRO A 162 2.85 -21.10 -3.60
CA PRO A 162 1.47 -21.10 -3.11
C PRO A 162 1.39 -21.25 -1.59
N GLU A 163 2.24 -22.07 -0.99
CA GLU A 163 2.28 -22.31 0.45
C GLU A 163 2.73 -21.05 1.21
N GLN A 164 3.73 -20.33 0.70
CA GLN A 164 4.18 -19.06 1.28
C GLN A 164 3.09 -17.98 1.21
N LEU A 165 2.36 -17.93 0.09
CA LEU A 165 1.22 -17.03 -0.04
C LEU A 165 0.14 -17.36 1.00
N ILE A 166 -0.26 -18.63 1.13
CA ILE A 166 -1.27 -19.06 2.07
C ILE A 166 -0.84 -18.74 3.52
N SER A 167 0.40 -19.05 3.89
CA SER A 167 0.92 -18.76 5.24
C SER A 167 0.87 -17.26 5.55
N ARG A 168 1.24 -16.41 4.60
CA ARG A 168 1.14 -14.95 4.75
C ARG A 168 -0.31 -14.50 4.93
N LEU A 169 -1.23 -15.04 4.13
CA LEU A 169 -2.66 -14.70 4.23
C LEU A 169 -3.28 -15.24 5.53
N GLU A 170 -2.82 -16.37 6.07
CA GLU A 170 -3.24 -16.86 7.39
C GLU A 170 -2.81 -15.93 8.52
N ASP A 171 -1.59 -15.41 8.47
CA ASP A 171 -1.11 -14.45 9.46
C ASP A 171 -1.88 -13.11 9.40
N GLU A 172 -2.21 -12.66 8.18
CA GLU A 172 -3.06 -11.50 7.97
C GLU A 172 -4.50 -11.74 8.44
N ALA A 173 -5.07 -12.90 8.11
CA ALA A 173 -6.39 -13.32 8.56
C ALA A 173 -6.48 -13.39 10.09
N ARG A 174 -5.46 -13.93 10.75
CA ARG A 174 -5.40 -14.01 12.21
C ARG A 174 -5.41 -12.62 12.85
N ARG A 175 -4.64 -11.68 12.30
CA ARG A 175 -4.66 -10.28 12.76
C ARG A 175 -6.02 -9.63 12.53
N SER A 176 -6.60 -9.80 11.35
CA SER A 176 -7.91 -9.24 11.00
C SER A 176 -9.01 -9.76 11.94
N VAL A 177 -9.08 -11.08 12.14
CA VAL A 177 -10.04 -11.70 13.06
C VAL A 177 -9.79 -11.26 14.51
N GLY A 178 -8.53 -11.13 14.93
CA GLY A 178 -8.19 -10.63 16.26
C GLY A 178 -8.69 -9.21 16.49
N ARG A 179 -8.50 -8.32 15.52
CA ARG A 179 -9.01 -6.94 15.56
C ARG A 179 -10.54 -6.89 15.64
N GLU A 180 -11.23 -7.69 14.83
CA GLU A 180 -12.69 -7.77 14.80
C GLU A 180 -13.24 -8.22 16.16
N LEU A 181 -12.74 -9.34 16.71
CA LEU A 181 -13.18 -9.86 18.01
C LEU A 181 -12.93 -8.87 19.18
N VAL A 182 -11.83 -8.13 19.14
CA VAL A 182 -11.53 -7.14 20.18
C VAL A 182 -12.45 -5.93 20.05
N LEU A 183 -12.75 -5.48 18.81
CA LEU A 183 -13.69 -4.39 18.60
C LEU A 183 -15.12 -4.77 18.94
N GLU A 184 -15.57 -5.99 18.66
CA GLU A 184 -16.86 -6.49 19.10
C GLU A 184 -16.97 -6.44 20.64
N ALA A 185 -15.97 -6.98 21.34
CA ALA A 185 -15.94 -6.96 22.79
C ALA A 185 -15.87 -5.54 23.36
N ALA A 186 -15.18 -4.63 22.70
CA ALA A 186 -15.13 -3.22 23.07
C ALA A 186 -16.48 -2.53 22.85
N ALA A 187 -17.13 -2.77 21.70
CA ALA A 187 -18.46 -2.25 21.38
C ALA A 187 -19.50 -2.69 22.41
N ASP A 188 -19.49 -3.98 22.79
CA ASP A 188 -20.37 -4.53 23.82
C ASP A 188 -20.12 -3.88 25.18
N LYS A 189 -18.87 -3.78 25.59
CA LYS A 189 -18.47 -3.20 26.87
C LYS A 189 -18.80 -1.73 26.99
N LEU A 190 -18.68 -0.99 25.88
CA LEU A 190 -18.98 0.44 25.79
C LEU A 190 -20.46 0.72 25.54
N GLY A 191 -21.28 -0.32 25.26
CA GLY A 191 -22.70 -0.20 24.97
C GLY A 191 -22.99 0.51 23.66
N ILE A 192 -22.10 0.39 22.68
CA ILE A 192 -22.25 1.05 21.37
C ILE A 192 -23.28 0.29 20.56
N GLN A 193 -24.28 1.02 20.08
CA GLN A 193 -25.36 0.55 19.21
C GLN A 193 -25.49 1.47 18.02
N VAL A 194 -25.87 0.93 16.88
CA VAL A 194 -26.16 1.68 15.66
C VAL A 194 -27.59 1.40 15.25
N GLY A 195 -28.39 2.45 15.15
CA GLY A 195 -29.78 2.38 14.74
C GLY A 195 -29.93 2.32 13.22
N ASP A 196 -31.12 1.88 12.77
CA ASP A 196 -31.44 1.82 11.33
C ASP A 196 -31.32 3.21 10.69
N GLU A 197 -31.75 4.25 11.38
CA GLU A 197 -31.69 5.64 10.89
C GLU A 197 -30.26 6.09 10.59
N GLU A 198 -29.27 5.67 11.40
CA GLU A 198 -27.86 6.01 11.18
C GLU A 198 -27.29 5.29 9.93
N VAL A 199 -27.66 4.00 9.75
CA VAL A 199 -27.29 3.25 8.56
C VAL A 199 -27.90 3.83 7.30
N GLU A 200 -29.19 4.17 7.36
CA GLU A 200 -29.90 4.81 6.24
C GLU A 200 -29.29 6.19 5.90
N ALA A 201 -28.91 6.99 6.90
CA ALA A 201 -28.28 8.28 6.68
C ALA A 201 -26.95 8.13 5.94
N LEU A 202 -26.10 7.15 6.36
CA LEU A 202 -24.84 6.86 5.67
C LEU A 202 -25.06 6.43 4.24
N VAL A 203 -26.03 5.54 3.99
CA VAL A 203 -26.32 5.07 2.63
C VAL A 203 -26.83 6.21 1.74
N ARG A 204 -27.69 7.11 2.26
CA ARG A 204 -28.15 8.28 1.51
C ARG A 204 -27.00 9.23 1.17
N GLU A 205 -26.12 9.50 2.12
CA GLU A 205 -24.94 10.35 1.88
C GLU A 205 -24.03 9.76 0.78
N GLN A 206 -23.79 8.45 0.81
CA GLN A 206 -22.99 7.78 -0.23
C GLN A 206 -23.69 7.74 -1.59
N ALA A 207 -24.98 7.50 -1.60
CA ALA A 207 -25.76 7.48 -2.84
C ALA A 207 -25.79 8.88 -3.51
N ASP A 208 -25.91 9.94 -2.71
CA ASP A 208 -25.85 11.32 -3.20
C ASP A 208 -24.49 11.63 -3.83
N LEU A 209 -23.39 11.18 -3.22
CA LEU A 209 -22.02 11.36 -3.76
C LEU A 209 -21.79 10.59 -5.08
N LEU A 210 -22.46 9.46 -5.24
CA LEU A 210 -22.34 8.59 -6.43
C LEU A 210 -23.42 8.87 -7.49
N GLU A 211 -24.30 9.84 -7.24
CA GLU A 211 -25.47 10.15 -8.07
C GLU A 211 -26.41 8.92 -8.27
N GLU A 212 -26.47 8.04 -7.27
CA GLU A 212 -27.33 6.85 -7.25
C GLU A 212 -28.66 7.12 -6.53
N ASN A 213 -29.68 6.27 -6.81
CA ASN A 213 -30.95 6.33 -6.10
C ASN A 213 -30.80 5.68 -4.71
N ALA A 214 -30.86 6.50 -3.65
CA ALA A 214 -30.70 6.05 -2.27
C ALA A 214 -31.75 5.00 -1.85
N ASP A 215 -33.01 5.16 -2.25
CA ASP A 215 -34.07 4.23 -1.85
C ASP A 215 -33.90 2.86 -2.51
N GLU A 216 -33.54 2.81 -3.79
CA GLU A 216 -33.23 1.55 -4.49
C GLU A 216 -32.00 0.86 -3.90
N THR A 217 -30.99 1.64 -3.51
CA THR A 217 -29.78 1.10 -2.87
C THR A 217 -30.11 0.52 -1.50
N LEU A 218 -30.95 1.19 -0.70
CA LEU A 218 -31.43 0.69 0.59
C LEU A 218 -32.23 -0.61 0.45
N GLU A 219 -33.18 -0.68 -0.53
CA GLU A 219 -33.93 -1.92 -0.78
C GLU A 219 -32.99 -3.07 -1.15
N ARG A 220 -32.06 -2.86 -2.07
CA ARG A 220 -31.08 -3.87 -2.48
C ARG A 220 -30.20 -4.35 -1.32
N LEU A 221 -29.78 -3.44 -0.41
CA LEU A 221 -29.01 -3.80 0.77
C LEU A 221 -29.83 -4.65 1.75
N ARG A 222 -31.12 -4.33 1.95
CA ARG A 222 -32.01 -5.10 2.81
C ARG A 222 -32.31 -6.49 2.24
N GLU A 223 -32.63 -6.59 0.96
CA GLU A 223 -32.89 -7.85 0.29
C GLU A 223 -31.67 -8.79 0.29
N SER A 224 -30.48 -8.25 0.14
CA SER A 224 -29.23 -9.03 0.16
C SER A 224 -28.70 -9.35 1.57
N GLY A 225 -29.35 -8.86 2.64
CA GLY A 225 -28.90 -9.00 4.02
C GLY A 225 -27.66 -8.15 4.37
N ARG A 226 -27.16 -7.35 3.41
CA ARG A 226 -25.98 -6.49 3.62
C ARG A 226 -26.25 -5.31 4.54
N PHE A 227 -27.49 -4.96 4.75
CA PHE A 227 -27.86 -3.88 5.66
C PHE A 227 -27.42 -4.17 7.10
N GLU A 228 -27.59 -5.42 7.55
CA GLU A 228 -27.12 -5.86 8.88
C GLU A 228 -25.59 -5.88 8.98
N THR A 229 -24.92 -6.32 7.92
CA THR A 229 -23.45 -6.29 7.86
C THR A 229 -22.95 -4.86 7.96
N LEU A 230 -23.55 -3.92 7.21
CA LEU A 230 -23.18 -2.50 7.27
C LEU A 230 -23.42 -1.90 8.66
N ARG A 231 -24.52 -2.29 9.33
CA ARG A 231 -24.78 -1.86 10.72
C ARG A 231 -23.67 -2.32 11.67
N GLU A 232 -23.26 -3.58 11.55
CA GLU A 232 -22.18 -4.10 12.40
C GLU A 232 -20.83 -3.46 12.07
N ASP A 233 -20.51 -3.23 10.81
CA ASP A 233 -19.30 -2.50 10.39
C ASP A 233 -19.28 -1.09 11.00
N MET A 234 -20.41 -0.37 10.94
CA MET A 234 -20.54 0.95 11.59
C MET A 234 -20.37 0.87 13.10
N ARG A 235 -20.92 -0.16 13.75
CA ARG A 235 -20.78 -0.38 15.18
C ARG A 235 -19.33 -0.59 15.59
N LEU A 236 -18.59 -1.43 14.84
CA LEU A 236 -17.18 -1.67 15.07
C LEU A 236 -16.33 -0.42 14.80
N ARG A 237 -16.67 0.34 13.77
CA ARG A 237 -16.04 1.62 13.48
C ARG A 237 -16.24 2.63 14.61
N ASN A 238 -17.45 2.78 15.11
CA ASN A 238 -17.76 3.64 16.25
C ASN A 238 -17.02 3.19 17.52
N ALA A 239 -16.84 1.87 17.71
CA ALA A 239 -16.04 1.34 18.80
C ALA A 239 -14.56 1.72 18.67
N LEU A 240 -14.00 1.60 17.48
CA LEU A 240 -12.63 2.03 17.20
C LEU A 240 -12.46 3.52 17.43
N ASP A 241 -13.39 4.35 16.93
CA ASP A 241 -13.36 5.80 17.13
C ASP A 241 -13.36 6.16 18.61
N ARG A 242 -14.19 5.47 19.40
CA ARG A 242 -14.25 5.66 20.84
C ARG A 242 -12.96 5.26 21.56
N VAL A 243 -12.38 4.13 21.20
CA VAL A 243 -11.09 3.67 21.72
C VAL A 243 -9.98 4.65 21.38
N VAL A 244 -9.89 5.07 20.13
CA VAL A 244 -8.87 6.01 19.63
C VAL A 244 -8.97 7.36 20.34
N ALA A 245 -10.19 7.85 20.61
CA ALA A 245 -10.42 9.09 21.33
C ALA A 245 -9.94 9.06 22.79
N GLU A 246 -9.88 7.87 23.41
CA GLU A 246 -9.40 7.68 24.78
C GLU A 246 -7.87 7.44 24.83
N VAL A 247 -7.22 7.11 23.72
CA VAL A 247 -5.77 6.90 23.65
C VAL A 247 -5.02 8.23 23.74
N LYS A 248 -4.13 8.33 24.71
CA LYS A 248 -3.31 9.52 24.89
C LYS A 248 -2.16 9.53 23.88
N ARG A 249 -2.22 10.45 22.92
CA ARG A 249 -1.11 10.69 22.00
C ARG A 249 0.08 11.28 22.75
N ILE A 250 1.26 10.74 22.50
CA ILE A 250 2.54 11.24 23.03
C ILE A 250 3.46 11.60 21.87
N PRO A 251 4.30 12.64 21.99
CA PRO A 251 5.32 12.94 20.98
C PRO A 251 6.25 11.75 20.75
N ARG A 252 6.71 11.58 19.51
CA ARG A 252 7.59 10.47 19.09
C ARG A 252 8.84 10.38 19.98
N GLU A 253 9.46 11.51 20.31
CA GLU A 253 10.64 11.59 21.19
C GLU A 253 10.38 10.95 22.57
N LEU A 254 9.18 11.11 23.12
CA LEU A 254 8.78 10.48 24.38
C LEU A 254 8.46 9.00 24.20
N ALA A 255 7.96 8.58 23.04
CA ALA A 255 7.75 7.17 22.73
C ALA A 255 9.09 6.44 22.61
N ASP A 256 10.02 6.98 21.83
CA ASP A 256 11.38 6.45 21.67
C ASP A 256 12.13 6.38 23.01
N ALA A 257 11.99 7.42 23.84
CA ALA A 257 12.57 7.42 25.18
C ALA A 257 11.96 6.32 26.10
N ARG A 258 10.68 6.03 25.97
CA ARG A 258 10.02 4.92 26.72
C ARG A 258 10.47 3.56 26.22
N GLU A 259 10.63 3.40 24.91
CA GLU A 259 11.16 2.16 24.33
C GLU A 259 12.62 1.90 24.74
N ALA A 260 13.41 2.95 24.88
CA ALA A 260 14.80 2.85 25.35
C ALA A 260 14.92 2.48 26.84
N ILE A 261 13.85 2.66 27.64
CA ILE A 261 13.85 2.28 29.06
C ILE A 261 13.85 0.77 29.15
N TRP A 262 14.90 0.24 29.82
CA TRP A 262 14.98 -1.17 30.16
C TRP A 262 13.89 -1.54 31.19
N THR A 263 13.15 -2.62 30.90
CA THR A 263 12.20 -3.22 31.86
C THR A 263 12.50 -4.71 32.01
N PRO A 264 12.27 -5.33 33.18
CA PRO A 264 12.48 -6.77 33.38
C PRO A 264 11.66 -7.65 32.44
N GLU A 265 10.55 -7.15 31.90
CA GLU A 265 9.70 -7.86 30.94
C GLU A 265 10.32 -7.90 29.54
N LYS A 266 11.02 -6.84 29.11
CA LYS A 266 11.79 -6.83 27.85
C LYS A 266 12.95 -7.82 27.86
N GLU A 267 13.58 -8.04 29.03
CA GLU A 267 14.64 -9.02 29.18
C GLU A 267 14.12 -10.47 29.03
N LYS A 268 12.91 -10.75 29.53
CA LYS A 268 12.28 -12.07 29.36
C LYS A 268 11.97 -12.39 27.90
N GLN A 269 11.50 -11.41 27.11
CA GLN A 269 11.25 -11.59 25.67
C GLN A 269 12.53 -11.83 24.87
N GLN A 270 13.66 -11.22 25.25
CA GLN A 270 14.96 -11.44 24.60
C GLN A 270 15.60 -12.78 24.98
N THR A 271 15.33 -13.30 26.18
CA THR A 271 15.90 -14.59 26.65
C THR A 271 15.12 -15.80 26.13
N GLU A 272 13.85 -15.66 25.78
CA GLU A 272 13.09 -16.75 25.13
C GLU A 272 13.53 -17.04 23.69
N THR A 273 14.23 -16.11 23.03
CA THR A 273 14.70 -16.27 21.63
C THR A 273 16.12 -16.83 21.50
N LYS A 274 16.87 -17.06 22.59
CA LYS A 274 18.23 -17.67 22.57
C LYS A 274 18.41 -18.65 23.72
N LEU A 275 17.89 -19.84 23.55
CA LEU A 275 18.42 -20.99 24.27
C LEU A 275 19.80 -21.31 23.70
N TRP A 276 20.84 -20.81 24.38
CA TRP A 276 22.20 -21.28 24.14
C TRP A 276 22.29 -22.70 24.70
N THR A 277 22.39 -23.70 23.83
CA THR A 277 22.74 -25.07 24.20
C THR A 277 24.25 -25.21 24.07
N PRO A 278 24.99 -25.48 25.19
CA PRO A 278 26.41 -25.82 25.10
C PRO A 278 26.51 -27.21 24.47
N GLY A 279 27.01 -27.28 23.24
CA GLY A 279 27.31 -28.58 22.63
C GLY A 279 27.24 -28.70 21.11
N SER A 280 26.93 -27.68 20.33
CA SER A 280 26.96 -27.77 18.86
C SER A 280 28.21 -27.09 18.28
N GLN A 281 29.39 -27.53 18.70
CA GLN A 281 30.60 -27.37 17.91
C GLN A 281 31.04 -28.75 17.46
N GLY A 282 30.99 -29.01 16.14
CA GLY A 282 31.79 -30.03 15.49
C GLY A 282 31.02 -31.20 14.90
N ALA A 283 30.67 -31.14 13.65
CA ALA A 283 31.03 -32.09 12.60
C ALA A 283 30.73 -31.47 11.25
#